data_76f86b8fb6bf4d7c97c2b0cbced45a01
#
_entry.id   76f86b8fb6bf4d7c97c2b0cbced45a01
#
_cell.length_a   1.000
_cell.length_b   1.000
_cell.length_c   1.000
_cell.angle_alpha   90.00
_cell.angle_beta   90.00
_cell.angle_gamma   90.00
#
_symmetry.space_group_name_H-M   'P 1'
#
loop_
_entity.id
_entity.type
_entity.pdbx_description
1 polymer ?
#
loop_
_entity_poly.entity_id
_entity_poly.type
_entity_poly.pdbx_seq_one_letter_code
_entity_poly.pdbx_strand_id
1 'polypeptide(L)'
;MRNIKYTSIVALFVASTFAWAAEDASMMDKPKFAASQSMVVSALVEAVDHETRVVTLRKSDGEEVTFTAGDEVRNLAQVSVGDHLIAEYVETVSIEVMAADGLEADAAEVAAMARAEEGEMPGFAAMDAIVVTATVEEINIELNTFKLKGPDGVISEYTARNPQNLKRSAVGDLVVMTVTSAVAIVVEEKLAE
;
A
#
# COMPACT_ATOMS: atom_id res chain seq x y z
N MET A 1 13.58 -9.24 -37.11
CA MET A 1 13.86 -9.50 -35.70
C MET A 1 13.85 -8.16 -34.98
N ARG A 2 12.70 -7.81 -34.45
CA ARG A 2 12.54 -6.55 -33.67
C ARG A 2 12.59 -6.93 -32.20
N ASN A 3 13.66 -6.56 -31.53
CA ASN A 3 13.79 -6.73 -30.08
C ASN A 3 12.81 -5.78 -29.39
N ILE A 4 11.69 -6.29 -28.98
CA ILE A 4 10.74 -5.58 -28.11
C ILE A 4 11.37 -5.60 -26.73
N LYS A 5 11.82 -4.44 -26.29
CA LYS A 5 12.28 -4.24 -24.91
C LYS A 5 11.03 -4.13 -24.03
N TYR A 6 10.71 -5.22 -23.35
CA TYR A 6 9.70 -5.21 -22.30
C TYR A 6 10.18 -4.33 -21.16
N THR A 7 9.68 -3.11 -21.09
CA THR A 7 9.86 -2.26 -19.91
C THR A 7 8.72 -2.64 -18.96
N SER A 8 8.96 -3.66 -18.13
CA SER A 8 8.00 -4.09 -17.12
C SER A 8 7.73 -2.95 -16.15
N ILE A 9 6.53 -2.39 -16.18
CA ILE A 9 6.01 -1.42 -15.20
C ILE A 9 5.98 -2.01 -13.77
N VAL A 10 6.04 -3.34 -13.66
CA VAL A 10 6.15 -4.08 -12.38
C VAL A 10 7.37 -3.67 -11.54
N ALA A 11 8.38 -2.98 -12.11
CA ALA A 11 9.60 -2.62 -11.39
C ALA A 11 9.46 -1.37 -10.49
N LEU A 12 8.33 -0.68 -10.46
CA LEU A 12 8.22 0.57 -9.69
C LEU A 12 7.70 0.39 -8.26
N PHE A 13 7.21 -0.80 -7.90
CA PHE A 13 6.84 -1.12 -6.51
C PHE A 13 7.92 -1.87 -5.73
N VAL A 14 9.12 -2.02 -6.32
CA VAL A 14 10.24 -2.54 -5.55
C VAL A 14 10.75 -1.47 -4.61
N ALA A 15 10.38 -1.63 -3.36
CA ALA A 15 11.16 -1.22 -2.19
C ALA A 15 12.15 -0.07 -2.51
N SER A 16 11.70 1.16 -2.46
CA SER A 16 12.59 2.23 -2.06
C SER A 16 13.02 1.89 -0.64
N THR A 17 14.08 1.09 -0.51
CA THR A 17 14.86 1.08 0.71
C THR A 17 15.34 2.51 0.87
N PHE A 18 14.63 3.30 1.67
CA PHE A 18 15.22 4.49 2.25
C PHE A 18 16.40 3.99 3.08
N ALA A 19 17.57 3.97 2.45
CA ALA A 19 18.82 3.91 3.16
C ALA A 19 18.91 5.23 3.95
N TRP A 20 18.40 5.22 5.16
CA TRP A 20 18.77 6.23 6.12
C TRP A 20 20.21 5.95 6.49
N ALA A 21 21.07 6.89 6.10
CA ALA A 21 22.43 6.96 6.57
C ALA A 21 22.41 6.98 8.11
N ALA A 22 23.15 6.05 8.68
CA ALA A 22 23.39 6.02 10.12
C ALA A 22 24.18 7.26 10.52
N GLU A 23 23.53 8.17 11.26
CA GLU A 23 24.18 9.14 12.11
C GLU A 23 23.25 9.46 13.29
N ASP A 24 23.40 8.80 14.35
CA ASP A 24 23.58 9.23 15.73
C ASP A 24 23.32 8.07 16.72
N ALA A 25 24.37 7.62 17.38
CA ALA A 25 24.38 6.49 18.32
C ALA A 25 23.81 6.86 19.72
N SER A 26 22.77 7.70 19.79
CA SER A 26 22.07 8.05 21.03
C SER A 26 20.56 7.79 21.01
N MET A 27 19.97 7.34 19.90
CA MET A 27 18.60 6.84 19.93
C MET A 27 18.62 5.37 20.36
N MET A 28 18.28 5.10 21.61
CA MET A 28 17.86 3.75 22.01
C MET A 28 16.86 3.28 20.97
N ASP A 29 17.08 2.10 20.40
CA ASP A 29 16.26 1.52 19.31
C ASP A 29 14.77 1.51 19.72
N LYS A 30 14.06 2.56 19.32
CA LYS A 30 12.64 2.76 19.66
C LYS A 30 11.80 1.64 19.04
N PRO A 31 10.69 1.27 19.67
CA PRO A 31 9.84 0.21 19.15
C PRO A 31 9.31 0.52 17.75
N LYS A 32 9.38 -0.48 16.88
CA LYS A 32 8.74 -0.45 15.55
C LYS A 32 8.10 -1.79 15.22
N PHE A 33 7.04 -1.74 14.46
CA PHE A 33 6.30 -2.88 13.96
C PHE A 33 5.83 -2.58 12.55
N ALA A 34 5.86 -3.58 11.68
CA ALA A 34 5.20 -3.51 10.39
C ALA A 34 4.62 -4.88 10.04
N ALA A 35 3.45 -4.87 9.43
CA ALA A 35 2.81 -6.05 8.85
C ALA A 35 2.26 -5.67 7.49
N SER A 36 2.40 -6.56 6.52
CA SER A 36 1.87 -6.39 5.18
C SER A 36 1.10 -7.63 4.76
N GLN A 37 0.03 -7.43 4.01
CA GLN A 37 -0.70 -8.48 3.32
C GLN A 37 -0.85 -8.10 1.86
N SER A 38 -0.78 -9.10 0.99
CA SER A 38 -1.02 -8.90 -0.44
C SER A 38 -1.98 -9.95 -0.96
N MET A 39 -2.73 -9.58 -1.98
CA MET A 39 -3.61 -10.45 -2.73
C MET A 39 -3.41 -10.19 -4.22
N VAL A 40 -3.16 -11.25 -4.96
CA VAL A 40 -3.06 -11.19 -6.43
C VAL A 40 -4.21 -11.97 -7.02
N VAL A 41 -4.91 -11.35 -7.95
CA VAL A 41 -5.99 -11.97 -8.72
C VAL A 41 -5.63 -11.86 -10.19
N SER A 42 -5.76 -12.97 -10.92
CA SER A 42 -5.61 -12.99 -12.37
C SER A 42 -6.89 -13.46 -13.04
N ALA A 43 -7.17 -12.90 -14.20
CA ALA A 43 -8.31 -13.28 -15.03
C ALA A 43 -7.94 -13.22 -16.50
N LEU A 44 -8.55 -14.11 -17.31
CA LEU A 44 -8.40 -14.11 -18.75
C LEU A 44 -9.44 -13.18 -19.38
N VAL A 45 -9.04 -12.37 -20.34
CA VAL A 45 -9.98 -11.60 -21.17
C VAL A 45 -10.68 -12.56 -22.12
N GLU A 46 -11.96 -12.78 -21.90
CA GLU A 46 -12.78 -13.69 -22.71
C GLU A 46 -13.51 -12.98 -23.83
N ALA A 47 -13.94 -11.75 -23.56
CA ALA A 47 -14.54 -10.88 -24.56
C ALA A 47 -14.23 -9.42 -24.26
N VAL A 48 -14.07 -8.62 -25.31
CA VAL A 48 -13.96 -7.17 -25.22
C VAL A 48 -14.72 -6.54 -26.39
N ASP A 49 -15.57 -5.58 -26.07
CA ASP A 49 -16.24 -4.71 -27.02
C ASP A 49 -15.68 -3.29 -26.84
N HIS A 50 -14.89 -2.86 -27.80
CA HIS A 50 -14.20 -1.58 -27.75
C HIS A 50 -15.15 -0.38 -27.95
N GLU A 51 -16.31 -0.58 -28.61
CA GLU A 51 -17.28 0.50 -28.85
C GLU A 51 -18.10 0.79 -27.59
N THR A 52 -18.58 -0.26 -26.93
CA THR A 52 -19.38 -0.16 -25.70
C THR A 52 -18.52 -0.20 -24.43
N ARG A 53 -17.21 -0.46 -24.59
CA ARG A 53 -16.23 -0.63 -23.52
C ARG A 53 -16.56 -1.76 -22.55
N VAL A 54 -17.36 -2.74 -22.98
CA VAL A 54 -17.73 -3.89 -22.17
C VAL A 54 -16.63 -4.95 -22.24
N VAL A 55 -16.19 -5.42 -21.09
CA VAL A 55 -15.15 -6.46 -20.94
C VAL A 55 -15.72 -7.61 -20.14
N THR A 56 -15.53 -8.83 -20.62
CA THR A 56 -15.80 -10.06 -19.87
C THR A 56 -14.50 -10.73 -19.51
N LEU A 57 -14.32 -10.98 -18.22
CA LEU A 57 -13.16 -11.65 -17.67
C LEU A 57 -13.58 -13.02 -17.11
N ARG A 58 -12.74 -14.03 -17.32
CA ARG A 58 -12.87 -15.34 -16.66
C ARG A 58 -11.79 -15.47 -15.60
N LYS A 59 -12.21 -15.64 -14.35
CA LYS A 59 -11.31 -15.90 -13.22
C LYS A 59 -10.77 -17.34 -13.26
N SER A 60 -9.74 -17.61 -12.46
CA SER A 60 -9.12 -18.93 -12.35
C SER A 60 -10.05 -20.03 -11.83
N ASP A 61 -11.13 -19.67 -11.11
CA ASP A 61 -12.19 -20.56 -10.63
C ASP A 61 -13.28 -20.84 -11.68
N GLY A 62 -13.17 -20.22 -12.86
CA GLY A 62 -14.13 -20.34 -13.97
C GLY A 62 -15.29 -19.36 -13.90
N GLU A 63 -15.39 -18.54 -12.87
CA GLU A 63 -16.41 -17.50 -12.78
C GLU A 63 -16.15 -16.39 -13.80
N GLU A 64 -17.21 -15.97 -14.48
CA GLU A 64 -17.17 -14.86 -15.43
C GLU A 64 -17.68 -13.58 -14.79
N VAL A 65 -16.98 -12.49 -15.03
CA VAL A 65 -17.36 -11.15 -14.60
C VAL A 65 -17.39 -10.23 -15.80
N THR A 66 -18.54 -9.60 -16.04
CA THR A 66 -18.71 -8.62 -17.12
C THR A 66 -18.92 -7.24 -16.51
N PHE A 67 -18.19 -6.26 -17.01
CA PHE A 67 -18.29 -4.86 -16.57
C PHE A 67 -18.01 -3.91 -17.74
N THR A 68 -18.38 -2.64 -17.57
CA THR A 68 -18.02 -1.58 -18.50
C THR A 68 -16.77 -0.85 -17.95
N ALA A 69 -15.70 -0.83 -18.73
CA ALA A 69 -14.49 -0.10 -18.39
C ALA A 69 -14.75 1.41 -18.42
N GLY A 70 -14.45 2.10 -17.33
CA GLY A 70 -14.63 3.55 -17.22
C GLY A 70 -13.65 4.33 -18.13
N ASP A 71 -13.88 5.63 -18.28
CA ASP A 71 -13.07 6.49 -19.15
C ASP A 71 -11.63 6.65 -18.66
N GLU A 72 -11.38 6.36 -17.38
CA GLU A 72 -10.03 6.33 -16.79
C GLU A 72 -9.17 5.18 -17.33
N VAL A 73 -9.78 4.10 -17.86
CA VAL A 73 -9.04 3.01 -18.51
C VAL A 73 -8.62 3.48 -19.89
N ARG A 74 -7.40 3.94 -20.01
CA ARG A 74 -6.77 4.28 -21.28
C ARG A 74 -6.35 3.02 -22.02
N ASN A 75 -6.17 3.16 -23.33
CA ASN A 75 -5.60 2.10 -24.16
C ASN A 75 -6.42 0.79 -24.19
N LEU A 76 -7.73 0.82 -23.88
CA LEU A 76 -8.59 -0.37 -23.98
C LEU A 76 -8.52 -1.00 -25.39
N ALA A 77 -8.27 -0.20 -26.42
CA ALA A 77 -8.09 -0.67 -27.78
C ALA A 77 -6.90 -1.64 -27.98
N GLN A 78 -5.97 -1.70 -27.03
CA GLN A 78 -4.84 -2.64 -27.05
C GLN A 78 -5.22 -4.02 -26.47
N VAL A 79 -6.33 -4.09 -25.72
CA VAL A 79 -6.77 -5.32 -25.07
C VAL A 79 -7.40 -6.25 -26.10
N SER A 80 -7.01 -7.50 -26.08
CA SER A 80 -7.50 -8.56 -26.96
C SER A 80 -8.01 -9.77 -26.18
N VAL A 81 -8.86 -10.55 -26.80
CA VAL A 81 -9.30 -11.84 -26.24
C VAL A 81 -8.09 -12.77 -26.08
N GLY A 82 -7.93 -13.30 -24.90
CA GLY A 82 -6.79 -14.15 -24.51
C GLY A 82 -5.71 -13.43 -23.74
N ASP A 83 -5.78 -12.11 -23.59
CA ASP A 83 -4.89 -11.35 -22.69
C ASP A 83 -5.20 -11.67 -21.23
N HIS A 84 -4.19 -11.46 -20.37
CA HIS A 84 -4.31 -11.67 -18.94
C HIS A 84 -4.39 -10.35 -18.19
N LEU A 85 -5.47 -10.15 -17.44
CA LEU A 85 -5.56 -9.08 -16.46
C LEU A 85 -4.98 -9.58 -15.14
N ILE A 86 -4.04 -8.84 -14.55
CA ILE A 86 -3.48 -9.10 -13.23
C ILE A 86 -3.80 -7.89 -12.35
N ALA A 87 -4.44 -8.15 -11.23
CA ALA A 87 -4.70 -7.15 -10.20
C ALA A 87 -3.98 -7.56 -8.91
N GLU A 88 -3.17 -6.66 -8.36
CA GLU A 88 -2.50 -6.82 -7.09
C GLU A 88 -3.00 -5.76 -6.11
N TYR A 89 -3.37 -6.20 -4.92
CA TYR A 89 -3.70 -5.34 -3.79
C TYR A 89 -2.71 -5.61 -2.67
N VAL A 90 -2.15 -4.54 -2.11
CA VAL A 90 -1.24 -4.60 -0.97
C VAL A 90 -1.75 -3.66 0.11
N GLU A 91 -1.81 -4.16 1.34
CA GLU A 91 -2.06 -3.35 2.52
C GLU A 91 -0.90 -3.51 3.51
N THR A 92 -0.41 -2.40 4.01
CA THR A 92 0.66 -2.35 5.00
C THR A 92 0.25 -1.50 6.18
N VAL A 93 0.43 -2.03 7.39
CA VAL A 93 0.30 -1.29 8.63
C VAL A 93 1.67 -1.20 9.27
N SER A 94 2.14 0.00 9.55
CA SER A 94 3.35 0.23 10.34
C SER A 94 3.04 1.05 11.58
N ILE A 95 3.75 0.77 12.66
CA ILE A 95 3.70 1.52 13.91
C ILE A 95 5.16 1.76 14.33
N GLU A 96 5.52 3.02 14.47
CA GLU A 96 6.84 3.43 14.97
C GLU A 96 6.68 4.32 16.20
N VAL A 97 7.56 4.14 17.16
CA VAL A 97 7.71 5.07 18.27
C VAL A 97 8.95 5.93 18.02
N MET A 98 8.83 7.24 18.15
CA MET A 98 9.94 8.19 18.00
C MET A 98 9.90 9.24 19.08
N ALA A 99 11.05 9.86 19.36
CA ALA A 99 11.08 11.03 20.23
C ALA A 99 10.31 12.19 19.56
N ALA A 100 9.49 12.88 20.33
CA ALA A 100 8.64 13.94 19.75
C ALA A 100 9.43 15.13 19.23
N ASP A 101 10.57 15.48 19.85
CA ASP A 101 11.43 16.62 19.48
C ASP A 101 10.65 17.92 19.19
N GLY A 102 9.55 18.13 19.95
CA GLY A 102 8.67 19.29 19.79
C GLY A 102 7.56 19.12 18.75
N LEU A 103 7.41 17.94 18.14
CA LEU A 103 6.27 17.61 17.28
C LEU A 103 5.03 17.26 18.11
N GLU A 104 3.86 17.63 17.61
CA GLU A 104 2.57 17.30 18.20
C GLU A 104 1.87 16.18 17.41
N ALA A 105 0.88 15.53 18.05
CA ALA A 105 0.03 14.54 17.39
C ALA A 105 -0.75 15.18 16.24
N ASP A 106 -0.75 14.53 15.08
CA ASP A 106 -1.40 15.01 13.85
C ASP A 106 -1.93 13.83 13.02
N ALA A 107 -2.72 14.13 12.03
CA ALA A 107 -3.21 13.15 11.04
C ALA A 107 -3.05 13.72 9.62
N ALA A 108 -2.54 12.90 8.73
CA ALA A 108 -2.34 13.26 7.33
C ALA A 108 -2.78 12.12 6.41
N GLU A 109 -3.26 12.48 5.23
CA GLU A 109 -3.59 11.55 4.16
C GLU A 109 -2.77 11.91 2.93
N VAL A 110 -2.21 10.89 2.29
CA VAL A 110 -1.42 11.03 1.06
C VAL A 110 -1.98 10.04 0.05
N ALA A 111 -2.28 10.54 -1.16
CA ALA A 111 -2.72 9.71 -2.27
C ALA A 111 -1.80 9.91 -3.48
N ALA A 112 -1.56 8.84 -4.22
CA ALA A 112 -0.83 8.86 -5.48
C ALA A 112 -1.48 7.94 -6.51
N MET A 113 -1.38 8.31 -7.78
CA MET A 113 -1.97 7.56 -8.88
C MET A 113 -1.01 7.56 -10.08
N ALA A 114 -0.91 6.43 -10.77
CA ALA A 114 -0.17 6.28 -12.01
C ALA A 114 -1.00 5.51 -13.04
N ARG A 115 -0.75 5.78 -14.32
CA ARG A 115 -1.42 5.11 -15.46
C ARG A 115 -0.38 4.81 -16.54
N ALA A 116 -0.66 3.78 -17.36
CA ALA A 116 0.12 3.49 -18.55
C ALA A 116 0.14 4.67 -19.54
N GLU A 117 1.22 4.78 -20.30
CA GLU A 117 1.35 5.76 -21.38
C GLU A 117 0.43 5.43 -22.57
N GLU A 118 0.18 6.42 -23.44
CA GLU A 118 -0.62 6.17 -24.64
C GLU A 118 0.07 5.16 -25.57
N GLY A 119 -0.68 4.16 -26.03
CA GLY A 119 -0.21 3.12 -26.95
C GLY A 119 0.44 1.91 -26.25
N GLU A 120 0.54 1.91 -24.93
CA GLU A 120 0.95 0.73 -24.15
C GLU A 120 -0.27 -0.12 -23.76
N MET A 121 -0.01 -1.34 -23.23
CA MET A 121 -1.07 -2.14 -22.62
C MET A 121 -1.67 -1.38 -21.42
N PRO A 122 -2.99 -1.49 -21.18
CA PRO A 122 -3.60 -0.80 -20.05
C PRO A 122 -2.96 -1.14 -18.73
N GLY A 123 -2.65 -0.11 -17.95
CA GLY A 123 -2.08 -0.23 -16.61
C GLY A 123 -2.55 0.92 -15.73
N PHE A 124 -2.84 0.60 -14.48
CA PHE A 124 -3.27 1.54 -13.46
C PHE A 124 -2.66 1.15 -12.13
N ALA A 125 -2.21 2.13 -11.37
CA ALA A 125 -1.81 1.96 -9.99
C ALA A 125 -2.31 3.14 -9.15
N ALA A 126 -2.81 2.84 -7.96
CA ALA A 126 -3.19 3.84 -6.98
C ALA A 126 -2.66 3.43 -5.61
N MET A 127 -2.30 4.42 -4.82
CA MET A 127 -1.86 4.25 -3.44
C MET A 127 -2.48 5.33 -2.57
N ASP A 128 -2.99 4.91 -1.42
CA ASP A 128 -3.46 5.78 -0.36
C ASP A 128 -2.69 5.45 0.92
N ALA A 129 -2.25 6.47 1.64
CA ALA A 129 -1.63 6.31 2.94
C ALA A 129 -2.27 7.26 3.95
N ILE A 130 -2.68 6.69 5.08
CA ILE A 130 -3.18 7.43 6.23
C ILE A 130 -2.12 7.36 7.31
N VAL A 131 -1.67 8.51 7.77
CA VAL A 131 -0.71 8.65 8.87
C VAL A 131 -1.44 9.28 10.05
N VAL A 132 -1.42 8.60 11.18
CA VAL A 132 -1.97 9.12 12.44
C VAL A 132 -0.87 9.07 13.49
N THR A 133 -0.64 10.19 14.16
CA THR A 133 0.30 10.26 15.28
C THR A 133 -0.45 10.44 16.59
N ALA A 134 0.06 9.86 17.66
CA ALA A 134 -0.45 10.01 19.01
C ALA A 134 0.70 10.20 19.98
N THR A 135 0.49 11.00 21.03
CA THR A 135 1.50 11.23 22.07
C THR A 135 1.34 10.20 23.19
N VAL A 136 2.45 9.65 23.67
CA VAL A 136 2.47 8.79 24.86
C VAL A 136 2.25 9.66 26.11
N GLU A 137 1.10 9.49 26.76
CA GLU A 137 0.73 10.25 27.97
C GLU A 137 1.14 9.54 29.27
N GLU A 138 1.08 8.19 29.27
CA GLU A 138 1.37 7.38 30.47
C GLU A 138 1.92 6.01 30.05
N ILE A 139 2.85 5.48 30.83
CA ILE A 139 3.34 4.12 30.69
C ILE A 139 3.28 3.44 32.05
N ASN A 140 2.61 2.29 32.13
CA ASN A 140 2.56 1.43 33.31
C ASN A 140 3.23 0.08 33.00
N ILE A 141 4.45 -0.09 33.46
CA ILE A 141 5.24 -1.32 33.21
C ILE A 141 4.69 -2.51 34.01
N GLU A 142 4.14 -2.28 35.19
CA GLU A 142 3.63 -3.36 36.05
C GLU A 142 2.35 -3.99 35.48
N LEU A 143 1.46 -3.16 34.95
CA LEU A 143 0.21 -3.58 34.32
C LEU A 143 0.36 -3.85 32.82
N ASN A 144 1.53 -3.57 32.23
CA ASN A 144 1.77 -3.64 30.78
C ASN A 144 0.79 -2.78 29.97
N THR A 145 0.39 -1.61 30.49
CA THR A 145 -0.50 -0.67 29.82
C THR A 145 0.19 0.64 29.49
N PHE A 146 -0.36 1.36 28.56
CA PHE A 146 0.05 2.70 28.19
C PHE A 146 -1.14 3.52 27.70
N LYS A 147 -1.06 4.83 27.81
CA LYS A 147 -2.07 5.75 27.32
C LYS A 147 -1.53 6.58 26.18
N LEU A 148 -2.32 6.72 25.13
CA LEU A 148 -2.04 7.56 23.99
C LEU A 148 -3.10 8.66 23.90
N LYS A 149 -2.63 9.87 23.61
CA LYS A 149 -3.48 11.01 23.25
C LYS A 149 -3.42 11.20 21.75
N GLY A 150 -4.57 11.02 21.11
CA GLY A 150 -4.75 11.22 19.68
C GLY A 150 -4.72 12.69 19.25
N PRO A 151 -4.75 12.97 17.94
CA PRO A 151 -4.80 14.33 17.41
C PRO A 151 -6.11 15.08 17.78
N ASP A 152 -7.16 14.34 18.10
CA ASP A 152 -8.43 14.86 18.62
C ASP A 152 -8.40 15.22 20.12
N GLY A 153 -7.26 14.98 20.79
CA GLY A 153 -7.08 15.19 22.21
C GLY A 153 -7.66 14.08 23.11
N VAL A 154 -8.27 13.05 22.53
CA VAL A 154 -8.81 11.92 23.27
C VAL A 154 -7.69 11.02 23.78
N ILE A 155 -7.75 10.67 25.06
CA ILE A 155 -6.79 9.75 25.69
C ILE A 155 -7.43 8.37 25.79
N SER A 156 -6.75 7.38 25.23
CA SER A 156 -7.16 5.98 25.26
C SER A 156 -6.08 5.09 25.87
N GLU A 157 -6.51 4.08 26.64
CA GLU A 157 -5.61 3.10 27.27
C GLU A 157 -5.51 1.83 26.44
N TYR A 158 -4.30 1.31 26.33
CA TYR A 158 -3.97 0.12 25.58
C TYR A 158 -3.09 -0.84 26.39
N THR A 159 -3.17 -2.12 26.07
CA THR A 159 -2.26 -3.15 26.63
C THR A 159 -1.14 -3.45 25.63
N ALA A 160 0.10 -3.44 26.08
CA ALA A 160 1.24 -3.73 25.22
C ALA A 160 1.34 -5.23 24.94
N ARG A 161 1.37 -5.61 23.66
CA ARG A 161 1.61 -7.01 23.24
C ARG A 161 3.01 -7.49 23.64
N ASN A 162 3.99 -6.61 23.57
CA ASN A 162 5.37 -6.87 24.00
C ASN A 162 5.77 -5.87 25.09
N PRO A 163 5.81 -6.29 26.36
CA PRO A 163 6.16 -5.41 27.48
C PRO A 163 7.55 -4.76 27.37
N GLN A 164 8.48 -5.38 26.62
CA GLN A 164 9.81 -4.79 26.42
C GLN A 164 9.75 -3.48 25.60
N ASN A 165 8.71 -3.31 24.79
CA ASN A 165 8.52 -2.07 24.03
C ASN A 165 8.27 -0.88 24.97
N LEU A 166 7.52 -1.09 26.07
CA LEU A 166 7.28 -0.03 27.06
C LEU A 166 8.56 0.49 27.70
N LYS A 167 9.55 -0.40 27.92
CA LYS A 167 10.85 -0.01 28.51
C LYS A 167 11.72 0.83 27.56
N ARG A 168 11.42 0.78 26.25
CA ARG A 168 12.12 1.52 25.20
C ARG A 168 11.36 2.78 24.77
N SER A 169 10.19 3.01 25.35
CA SER A 169 9.35 4.19 25.13
C SER A 169 9.39 5.10 26.33
N ALA A 170 9.10 6.37 26.13
CA ALA A 170 9.01 7.39 27.15
C ALA A 170 7.70 8.17 27.05
N VAL A 171 7.24 8.73 28.16
CA VAL A 171 6.16 9.73 28.15
C VAL A 171 6.61 10.93 27.32
N GLY A 172 5.76 11.40 26.45
CA GLY A 172 6.07 12.44 25.46
C GLY A 172 6.57 11.92 24.12
N ASP A 173 6.88 10.62 23.97
CA ASP A 173 7.18 10.06 22.64
C ASP A 173 5.95 10.15 21.72
N LEU A 174 6.20 10.20 20.41
CA LEU A 174 5.18 10.03 19.40
C LEU A 174 5.10 8.57 18.94
N VAL A 175 3.89 8.06 18.85
CA VAL A 175 3.55 6.81 18.16
C VAL A 175 2.99 7.18 16.81
N VAL A 176 3.69 6.83 15.75
CA VAL A 176 3.27 7.06 14.36
C VAL A 176 2.70 5.76 13.81
N MET A 177 1.43 5.77 13.45
CA MET A 177 0.77 4.67 12.75
C MET A 177 0.54 5.08 11.30
N THR A 178 1.03 4.26 10.36
CA THR A 178 0.78 4.43 8.94
C THR A 178 0.04 3.22 8.41
N VAL A 179 -1.07 3.45 7.74
CA VAL A 179 -1.80 2.44 6.98
C VAL A 179 -1.67 2.83 5.51
N THR A 180 -1.09 1.95 4.71
CA THR A 180 -0.94 2.15 3.27
C THR A 180 -1.73 1.07 2.56
N SER A 181 -2.58 1.47 1.62
CA SER A 181 -3.29 0.60 0.70
C SER A 181 -2.84 0.91 -0.72
N ALA A 182 -2.45 -0.10 -1.47
CA ALA A 182 -2.06 0.05 -2.86
C ALA A 182 -2.77 -0.97 -3.73
N VAL A 183 -3.20 -0.56 -4.90
CA VAL A 183 -3.73 -1.42 -5.95
C VAL A 183 -2.96 -1.17 -7.24
N ALA A 184 -2.59 -2.25 -7.92
CA ALA A 184 -2.04 -2.20 -9.26
C ALA A 184 -2.84 -3.14 -10.17
N ILE A 185 -3.19 -2.68 -11.35
CA ILE A 185 -3.89 -3.47 -12.37
C ILE A 185 -3.10 -3.31 -13.66
N VAL A 186 -2.73 -4.43 -14.26
CA VAL A 186 -2.04 -4.47 -15.56
C VAL A 186 -2.70 -5.51 -16.47
N VAL A 187 -2.64 -5.26 -17.76
CA VAL A 187 -3.02 -6.25 -18.79
C VAL A 187 -1.74 -6.69 -19.48
N GLU A 188 -1.53 -7.99 -19.54
CA GLU A 188 -0.42 -8.62 -20.25
C GLU A 188 -0.93 -9.29 -21.52
N GLU A 189 -0.23 -9.05 -22.63
CA GLU A 189 -0.56 -9.72 -23.90
C GLU A 189 -0.41 -11.24 -23.78
N LYS A 190 -1.33 -11.95 -24.42
CA LYS A 190 -1.18 -13.39 -24.64
C LYS A 190 0.14 -13.65 -25.38
N LEU A 191 0.99 -14.49 -24.81
CA LEU A 191 2.20 -14.95 -25.49
C LEU A 191 1.79 -15.69 -26.79
N ALA A 192 2.35 -15.25 -27.91
CA ALA A 192 2.19 -15.97 -29.18
C ALA A 192 2.91 -17.32 -29.06
N GLU A 193 2.17 -18.42 -29.19
CA GLU A 193 2.72 -19.78 -29.34
C GLU A 193 3.39 -19.97 -30.70
#